data_bb044c4bd0d7b66505da6a8ef1fea8a5
#
_entry.id   bb044c4bd0d7b66505da6a8ef1fea8a5
#
_cell.length_a   1.000
_cell.length_b   1.000
_cell.length_c   1.000
_cell.angle_alpha   90.00
_cell.angle_beta   90.00
_cell.angle_gamma   90.00
#
_symmetry.space_group_name_H-M   'P 1'
#
loop_
_entity.id
_entity.type
_entity.pdbx_description
1 polymer ?
#
loop_
_entity_poly.entity_id
_entity_poly.type
_entity_poly.pdbx_seq_one_letter_code
_entity_poly.pdbx_strand_id
1 'polypeptide(L)'
;QALEGIYSTVGLKDILQRNPQADQHTLQKIVLFLCSNIGSITSPNNIGNVLSSEGDLGREKGKNIASKTVSKDISMLRNAFIFYSAGRYDIKGKQLLRTLEKNYIIDLGFRNMLLGYRDADRGHILENIVYLELLRRNYRISIGKIGDTEVDFVAEKPNDKLYIQVTETMASSETRERELRPLRLIRDNYEKIILS
;
A
#
# COMPACT_ATOMS: atom_id res chain seq x y z
N GLN A 1 18.13 6.26 -16.02
CA GLN A 1 19.49 5.73 -15.77
C GLN A 1 19.88 5.82 -14.28
N ALA A 2 19.82 6.99 -13.60
CA ALA A 2 20.22 7.08 -12.18
C ALA A 2 19.31 6.29 -11.24
N LEU A 3 17.99 6.42 -11.35
CA LEU A 3 17.01 5.66 -10.56
C LEU A 3 17.06 4.16 -10.82
N GLU A 4 17.30 3.77 -12.08
CA GLU A 4 17.45 2.37 -12.49
C GLU A 4 18.71 1.74 -11.87
N GLY A 5 19.81 2.48 -11.83
CA GLY A 5 21.03 2.09 -11.14
C GLY A 5 20.83 1.95 -9.62
N ILE A 6 20.11 2.89 -8.98
CA ILE A 6 19.78 2.82 -7.56
C ILE A 6 18.90 1.60 -7.26
N TYR A 7 17.89 1.34 -8.10
CA TYR A 7 17.01 0.18 -7.93
C TYR A 7 17.76 -1.14 -8.06
N SER A 8 18.52 -1.31 -9.14
CA SER A 8 19.22 -2.57 -9.42
C SER A 8 20.39 -2.82 -8.46
N THR A 9 21.09 -1.75 -8.06
CA THR A 9 22.35 -1.87 -7.30
C THR A 9 22.15 -1.73 -5.78
N VAL A 10 21.31 -0.81 -5.32
CA VAL A 10 21.11 -0.54 -3.90
C VAL A 10 19.88 -1.26 -3.35
N GLY A 11 18.76 -1.25 -4.08
CA GLY A 11 17.52 -1.83 -3.58
C GLY A 11 17.52 -3.35 -3.60
N LEU A 12 17.38 -3.94 -4.80
CA LEU A 12 17.20 -5.40 -4.91
C LEU A 12 18.48 -6.19 -4.61
N LYS A 13 19.64 -5.71 -5.05
CA LYS A 13 20.91 -6.40 -4.85
C LYS A 13 21.28 -6.48 -3.38
N ASP A 14 21.12 -5.39 -2.62
CA ASP A 14 21.36 -5.38 -1.18
C ASP A 14 20.40 -6.32 -0.43
N ILE A 15 19.11 -6.31 -0.79
CA ILE A 15 18.13 -7.25 -0.23
C ILE A 15 18.55 -8.69 -0.47
N LEU A 16 18.93 -9.03 -1.71
CA LEU A 16 19.34 -10.39 -2.08
C LEU A 16 20.64 -10.82 -1.41
N GLN A 17 21.62 -9.91 -1.27
CA GLN A 17 22.85 -10.18 -0.55
C GLN A 17 22.62 -10.48 0.95
N ARG A 18 21.67 -9.77 1.58
CA ARG A 18 21.28 -10.03 2.97
C ARG A 18 20.36 -11.25 3.11
N ASN A 19 19.76 -11.70 2.02
CA ASN A 19 18.82 -12.81 2.01
C ASN A 19 19.13 -13.80 0.87
N PRO A 20 20.23 -14.57 0.95
CA PRO A 20 20.67 -15.44 -0.15
C PRO A 20 19.67 -16.52 -0.57
N GLN A 21 18.67 -16.79 0.28
CA GLN A 21 17.59 -17.77 0.00
C GLN A 21 16.40 -17.14 -0.74
N ALA A 22 16.38 -15.82 -0.94
CA ALA A 22 15.31 -15.17 -1.69
C ALA A 22 15.46 -15.43 -3.18
N ASP A 23 14.35 -15.78 -3.85
CA ASP A 23 14.34 -15.91 -5.29
C ASP A 23 14.19 -14.53 -5.93
N GLN A 24 15.21 -14.11 -6.67
CA GLN A 24 15.25 -12.79 -7.31
C GLN A 24 14.04 -12.55 -8.21
N HIS A 25 13.63 -13.54 -8.95
CA HIS A 25 12.53 -13.42 -9.91
C HIS A 25 11.18 -13.24 -9.19
N THR A 26 10.92 -14.03 -8.16
CA THR A 26 9.73 -13.88 -7.31
C THR A 26 9.70 -12.50 -6.64
N LEU A 27 10.83 -12.05 -6.09
CA LEU A 27 10.93 -10.73 -5.46
C LEU A 27 10.63 -9.60 -6.45
N GLN A 28 11.16 -9.67 -7.69
CA GLN A 28 10.86 -8.68 -8.73
C GLN A 28 9.38 -8.65 -9.10
N LYS A 29 8.73 -9.81 -9.24
CA LYS A 29 7.28 -9.89 -9.50
C LYS A 29 6.47 -9.28 -8.36
N ILE A 30 6.85 -9.54 -7.11
CA ILE A 30 6.18 -8.94 -5.95
C ILE A 30 6.35 -7.42 -5.97
N VAL A 31 7.53 -6.90 -6.29
CA VAL A 31 7.75 -5.44 -6.44
C VAL A 31 6.82 -4.84 -7.50
N LEU A 32 6.76 -5.44 -8.69
CA LEU A 32 5.89 -4.97 -9.78
C LEU A 32 4.42 -5.02 -9.38
N PHE A 33 4.00 -6.10 -8.71
CA PHE A 33 2.64 -6.22 -8.20
C PHE A 33 2.31 -5.12 -7.18
N LEU A 34 3.18 -4.90 -6.21
CA LEU A 34 2.99 -3.86 -5.19
C LEU A 34 2.97 -2.46 -5.81
N CYS A 35 3.86 -2.17 -6.77
CA CYS A 35 3.86 -0.92 -7.52
C CYS A 35 2.56 -0.69 -8.30
N SER A 36 1.99 -1.74 -8.90
CA SER A 36 0.72 -1.68 -9.65
C SER A 36 -0.50 -1.54 -8.73
N ASN A 37 -0.37 -1.90 -7.45
CA ASN A 37 -1.46 -1.95 -6.48
C ASN A 37 -1.20 -1.08 -5.24
N ILE A 38 -0.43 0.02 -5.37
CA ILE A 38 -0.26 0.98 -4.26
C ILE A 38 -1.62 1.49 -3.79
N GLY A 39 -1.80 1.65 -2.48
CA GLY A 39 -3.07 2.10 -1.90
C GLY A 39 -4.23 1.11 -2.02
N SER A 40 -4.05 -0.04 -2.66
CA SER A 40 -5.08 -1.08 -2.74
C SER A 40 -4.93 -2.10 -1.63
N ILE A 41 -6.06 -2.63 -1.16
CA ILE A 41 -6.06 -3.69 -0.15
C ILE A 41 -5.54 -4.99 -0.75
N THR A 42 -4.51 -5.53 -0.14
CA THR A 42 -3.86 -6.77 -0.56
C THR A 42 -3.66 -7.74 0.59
N SER A 43 -3.44 -9.00 0.26
CA SER A 43 -2.98 -10.02 1.19
C SER A 43 -1.90 -10.89 0.55
N PRO A 44 -0.97 -11.45 1.33
CA PRO A 44 0.05 -12.35 0.80
C PRO A 44 -0.53 -13.54 0.03
N ASN A 45 -1.70 -14.05 0.44
CA ASN A 45 -2.38 -15.14 -0.24
C ASN A 45 -2.91 -14.71 -1.62
N ASN A 46 -3.55 -13.52 -1.69
CA ASN A 46 -4.03 -12.99 -2.97
C ASN A 46 -2.86 -12.73 -3.93
N ILE A 47 -1.79 -12.11 -3.44
CA ILE A 47 -0.57 -11.88 -4.23
C ILE A 47 0.00 -13.20 -4.77
N GLY A 48 0.15 -14.21 -3.90
CA GLY A 48 0.64 -15.53 -4.31
C GLY A 48 -0.22 -16.17 -5.40
N ASN A 49 -1.55 -16.09 -5.28
CA ASN A 49 -2.49 -16.62 -6.26
C ASN A 49 -2.37 -15.89 -7.62
N VAL A 50 -2.35 -14.56 -7.62
CA VAL A 50 -2.22 -13.77 -8.85
C VAL A 50 -0.91 -14.07 -9.54
N LEU A 51 0.21 -14.02 -8.83
CA LEU A 51 1.53 -14.28 -9.42
C LEU A 51 1.70 -15.72 -9.91
N SER A 52 0.98 -16.67 -9.31
CA SER A 52 0.96 -18.07 -9.77
C SER A 52 0.10 -18.25 -11.03
N SER A 53 -0.96 -17.47 -11.20
CA SER A 53 -1.88 -17.56 -12.35
C SER A 53 -1.34 -16.87 -13.62
N GLU A 54 -0.51 -15.83 -13.47
CA GLU A 54 0.03 -15.06 -14.60
C GLU A 54 1.05 -15.84 -15.45
N GLY A 55 1.43 -17.03 -15.03
CA GLY A 55 2.26 -17.97 -15.80
C GLY A 55 3.61 -17.39 -16.22
N ASP A 56 4.69 -18.01 -15.80
CA ASP A 56 6.03 -17.59 -16.22
C ASP A 56 6.45 -18.29 -17.50
N LEU A 57 6.96 -17.54 -18.47
CA LEU A 57 7.57 -18.05 -19.72
C LEU A 57 8.86 -18.86 -19.48
N GLY A 58 9.07 -19.47 -18.34
CA GLY A 58 10.28 -20.24 -18.02
C GLY A 58 10.19 -21.20 -16.85
N ARG A 59 9.06 -21.26 -16.15
CA ARG A 59 8.83 -22.23 -15.06
C ARG A 59 7.65 -23.15 -15.37
N GLU A 60 7.72 -24.39 -14.89
CA GLU A 60 6.62 -25.34 -14.98
C GLU A 60 5.32 -24.71 -14.53
N LYS A 61 4.30 -24.70 -15.39
CA LYS A 61 2.95 -24.27 -15.06
C LYS A 61 2.49 -24.94 -13.77
N GLY A 62 2.13 -24.14 -12.74
CA GLY A 62 1.46 -24.68 -11.58
C GLY A 62 2.21 -24.61 -10.25
N LYS A 63 3.39 -24.01 -10.16
CA LYS A 63 4.06 -23.86 -8.86
C LYS A 63 3.50 -22.63 -8.13
N ASN A 64 2.52 -22.87 -7.25
CA ASN A 64 1.95 -21.84 -6.38
C ASN A 64 3.02 -21.18 -5.51
N ILE A 65 3.07 -19.85 -5.54
CA ILE A 65 3.91 -19.08 -4.61
C ILE A 65 3.20 -19.06 -3.27
N ALA A 66 3.81 -19.72 -2.28
CA ALA A 66 3.23 -19.83 -0.95
C ALA A 66 3.08 -18.44 -0.30
N SER A 67 1.97 -18.18 0.36
CA SER A 67 1.71 -16.93 1.07
C SER A 67 2.80 -16.58 2.09
N LYS A 68 3.44 -17.58 2.68
CA LYS A 68 4.59 -17.41 3.59
C LYS A 68 5.81 -16.82 2.88
N THR A 69 6.08 -17.23 1.64
CA THR A 69 7.16 -16.65 0.80
C THR A 69 6.85 -15.20 0.49
N VAL A 70 5.62 -14.92 0.02
CA VAL A 70 5.19 -13.55 -0.26
C VAL A 70 5.30 -12.65 0.98
N SER A 71 4.86 -13.13 2.16
CA SER A 71 4.98 -12.37 3.42
C SER A 71 6.43 -12.09 3.77
N LYS A 72 7.34 -13.05 3.57
CA LYS A 72 8.76 -12.89 3.81
C LYS A 72 9.35 -11.82 2.88
N ASP A 73 9.04 -11.89 1.60
CA ASP A 73 9.54 -10.98 0.58
C ASP A 73 9.03 -9.55 0.80
N ILE A 74 7.74 -9.37 1.13
CA ILE A 74 7.19 -8.07 1.53
C ILE A 74 7.93 -7.53 2.76
N SER A 75 8.20 -8.38 3.76
CA SER A 75 8.95 -7.97 4.95
C SER A 75 10.37 -7.51 4.62
N MET A 76 11.04 -8.16 3.67
CA MET A 76 12.36 -7.73 3.19
C MET A 76 12.30 -6.35 2.51
N LEU A 77 11.30 -6.12 1.65
CA LEU A 77 11.08 -4.83 0.98
C LEU A 77 10.76 -3.70 1.98
N ARG A 78 10.01 -4.00 3.05
CA ARG A 78 9.71 -3.07 4.14
C ARG A 78 10.96 -2.75 4.97
N ASN A 79 11.74 -3.76 5.31
CA ASN A 79 13.00 -3.58 6.05
C ASN A 79 14.06 -2.79 5.25
N ALA A 80 13.97 -2.84 3.93
CA ALA A 80 14.78 -2.03 3.03
C ALA A 80 14.19 -0.63 2.76
N PHE A 81 13.07 -0.28 3.41
CA PHE A 81 12.36 1.00 3.26
C PHE A 81 11.93 1.31 1.82
N ILE A 82 11.70 0.29 0.98
CA ILE A 82 11.16 0.47 -0.38
C ILE A 82 9.65 0.62 -0.32
N PHE A 83 8.99 -0.15 0.56
CA PHE A 83 7.57 -0.08 0.81
C PHE A 83 7.28 0.11 2.29
N TYR A 84 6.14 0.75 2.55
CA TYR A 84 5.50 0.81 3.86
C TYR A 84 4.14 0.12 3.78
N SER A 85 3.62 -0.33 4.92
CA SER A 85 2.28 -0.91 4.98
C SER A 85 1.44 -0.22 6.05
N ALA A 86 0.18 -0.04 5.75
CA ALA A 86 -0.85 0.36 6.72
C ALA A 86 -1.81 -0.81 6.92
N GLY A 87 -1.88 -1.31 8.16
CA GLY A 87 -2.86 -2.30 8.57
C GLY A 87 -4.23 -1.67 8.75
N ARG A 88 -5.28 -2.50 8.81
CA ARG A 88 -6.66 -2.04 9.00
C ARG A 88 -6.98 -1.87 10.48
N TYR A 89 -7.74 -0.84 10.77
CA TYR A 89 -8.23 -0.51 12.11
C TYR A 89 -9.76 -0.45 12.10
N ASP A 90 -10.40 -1.29 12.92
CA ASP A 90 -11.84 -1.22 13.13
C ASP A 90 -12.16 -0.02 14.03
N ILE A 91 -12.77 1.01 13.44
CA ILE A 91 -13.09 2.26 14.15
C ILE A 91 -14.11 2.03 15.25
N LYS A 92 -15.11 1.16 15.03
CA LYS A 92 -16.13 0.83 16.04
C LYS A 92 -15.57 -0.07 17.15
N GLY A 93 -14.85 -1.12 16.76
CA GLY A 93 -14.25 -2.08 17.70
C GLY A 93 -12.99 -1.56 18.38
N LYS A 94 -12.44 -0.44 17.92
CA LYS A 94 -11.20 0.19 18.43
C LYS A 94 -10.02 -0.79 18.48
N GLN A 95 -9.88 -1.62 17.44
CA GLN A 95 -8.86 -2.64 17.38
C GLN A 95 -8.22 -2.76 16.00
N LEU A 96 -6.93 -3.14 15.97
CA LEU A 96 -6.24 -3.47 14.73
C LEU A 96 -6.73 -4.82 14.20
N LEU A 97 -6.99 -4.88 12.91
CA LEU A 97 -7.34 -6.11 12.21
C LEU A 97 -6.07 -6.80 11.74
N ARG A 98 -6.00 -8.13 11.89
CA ARG A 98 -4.79 -8.91 11.60
C ARG A 98 -4.57 -9.22 10.12
N THR A 99 -5.57 -9.00 9.30
CA THR A 99 -5.55 -9.39 7.89
C THR A 99 -5.84 -8.21 7.00
N LEU A 100 -5.27 -8.22 5.82
CA LEU A 100 -5.40 -7.20 4.80
C LEU A 100 -4.70 -5.89 5.18
N GLU A 101 -3.85 -5.44 4.30
CA GLU A 101 -3.13 -4.17 4.44
C GLU A 101 -3.04 -3.47 3.08
N LYS A 102 -2.83 -2.16 3.10
CA LYS A 102 -2.43 -1.40 1.92
C LYS A 102 -0.92 -1.19 1.96
N ASN A 103 -0.29 -1.22 0.79
CA ASN A 103 1.14 -0.96 0.65
C ASN A 103 1.36 0.36 -0.10
N TYR A 104 2.34 1.13 0.37
CA TYR A 104 2.71 2.44 -0.17
C TYR A 104 4.21 2.44 -0.49
N ILE A 105 4.56 3.02 -1.63
CA ILE A 105 5.96 3.09 -2.07
C ILE A 105 6.61 4.38 -1.56
N ILE A 106 7.90 4.29 -1.19
CA ILE A 106 8.64 5.45 -0.70
C ILE A 106 8.86 6.53 -1.77
N ASP A 107 8.99 6.14 -3.03
CA ASP A 107 9.31 7.02 -4.15
C ASP A 107 8.46 6.70 -5.37
N LEU A 108 7.60 7.64 -5.77
CA LEU A 108 6.74 7.52 -6.94
C LEU A 108 7.54 7.57 -8.25
N GLY A 109 8.70 8.21 -8.27
CA GLY A 109 9.61 8.19 -9.42
C GLY A 109 10.11 6.78 -9.70
N PHE A 110 10.39 6.03 -8.64
CA PHE A 110 10.74 4.61 -8.72
C PHE A 110 9.59 3.76 -9.30
N ARG A 111 8.35 3.98 -8.82
CA ARG A 111 7.16 3.34 -9.39
C ARG A 111 7.01 3.64 -10.88
N ASN A 112 7.11 4.91 -11.25
CA ASN A 112 6.92 5.34 -12.65
C ASN A 112 8.03 4.81 -13.57
N MET A 113 9.23 4.64 -13.06
CA MET A 113 10.32 3.98 -13.80
C MET A 113 9.98 2.52 -14.13
N LEU A 114 9.38 1.79 -13.19
CA LEU A 114 9.05 0.37 -13.37
C LEU A 114 7.80 0.15 -14.25
N LEU A 115 6.76 0.98 -14.09
CA LEU A 115 5.44 0.75 -14.70
C LEU A 115 5.11 1.72 -15.84
N GLY A 116 5.89 2.80 -16.01
CA GLY A 116 5.49 3.96 -16.76
C GLY A 116 4.46 4.82 -16.02
N TYR A 117 4.23 6.02 -16.54
CA TYR A 117 3.18 6.91 -16.01
C TYR A 117 1.80 6.45 -16.50
N ARG A 118 0.82 6.42 -15.58
CA ARG A 118 -0.56 6.02 -15.87
C ARG A 118 -1.53 7.00 -15.23
N ASP A 119 -2.33 7.69 -16.05
CA ASP A 119 -3.34 8.65 -15.56
C ASP A 119 -4.42 8.01 -14.68
N ALA A 120 -4.78 6.76 -14.95
CA ALA A 120 -5.81 6.04 -14.21
C ALA A 120 -5.47 5.80 -12.71
N ASP A 121 -4.20 5.98 -12.33
CA ASP A 121 -3.71 5.71 -10.97
C ASP A 121 -3.64 6.95 -10.08
N ARG A 122 -4.14 8.11 -10.55
CA ARG A 122 -3.97 9.41 -9.85
C ARG A 122 -4.50 9.40 -8.43
N GLY A 123 -5.66 8.78 -8.18
CA GLY A 123 -6.22 8.65 -6.83
C GLY A 123 -5.28 7.90 -5.88
N HIS A 124 -4.74 6.76 -6.32
CA HIS A 124 -3.78 5.98 -5.53
C HIS A 124 -2.43 6.71 -5.35
N ILE A 125 -2.01 7.49 -6.33
CA ILE A 125 -0.80 8.33 -6.23
C ILE A 125 -1.00 9.42 -5.16
N LEU A 126 -2.15 10.10 -5.16
CA LEU A 126 -2.48 11.10 -4.14
C LEU A 126 -2.55 10.47 -2.74
N GLU A 127 -3.19 9.32 -2.61
CA GLU A 127 -3.24 8.57 -1.35
C GLU A 127 -1.82 8.20 -0.87
N ASN A 128 -0.94 7.77 -1.76
CA ASN A 128 0.46 7.47 -1.43
C ASN A 128 1.22 8.72 -0.94
N ILE A 129 1.01 9.87 -1.58
CA ILE A 129 1.62 11.15 -1.16
C ILE A 129 1.16 11.53 0.24
N VAL A 130 -0.15 11.45 0.50
CA VAL A 130 -0.73 11.76 1.81
C VAL A 130 -0.19 10.81 2.88
N TYR A 131 -0.09 9.50 2.57
CA TYR A 131 0.51 8.52 3.47
C TYR A 131 1.94 8.91 3.87
N LEU A 132 2.80 9.24 2.91
CA LEU A 132 4.19 9.63 3.18
C LEU A 132 4.28 10.93 3.97
N GLU A 133 3.40 11.90 3.72
CA GLU A 133 3.36 13.15 4.47
C GLU A 133 2.90 12.93 5.92
N LEU A 134 1.92 12.08 6.16
CA LEU A 134 1.50 11.69 7.50
C LEU A 134 2.63 10.98 8.26
N LEU A 135 3.35 10.09 7.58
CA LEU A 135 4.52 9.40 8.14
C LEU A 135 5.63 10.40 8.51
N ARG A 136 5.91 11.37 7.63
CA ARG A 136 6.87 12.45 7.87
C ARG A 136 6.50 13.30 9.10
N ARG A 137 5.20 13.46 9.36
CA ARG A 137 4.66 14.15 10.54
C ARG A 137 4.61 13.28 11.79
N ASN A 138 5.19 12.07 11.75
CA ASN A 138 5.24 11.11 12.86
C ASN A 138 3.87 10.60 13.31
N TYR A 139 2.89 10.51 12.41
CA TYR A 139 1.66 9.80 12.68
C TYR A 139 1.85 8.29 12.57
N ARG A 140 1.23 7.54 13.45
CA ARG A 140 0.93 6.13 13.26
C ARG A 140 -0.31 6.04 12.38
N ILE A 141 -0.20 5.34 11.25
CA ILE A 141 -1.20 5.34 10.21
C ILE A 141 -1.84 3.96 10.10
N SER A 142 -3.15 3.93 10.03
CA SER A 142 -3.94 2.72 9.76
C SER A 142 -5.03 3.04 8.74
N ILE A 143 -5.55 2.02 8.06
CA ILE A 143 -6.73 2.13 7.19
C ILE A 143 -7.97 1.97 8.05
N GLY A 144 -8.87 2.95 8.04
CA GLY A 144 -10.07 2.89 8.85
C GLY A 144 -11.13 1.98 8.25
N LYS A 145 -11.64 1.02 9.03
CA LYS A 145 -12.85 0.26 8.67
C LYS A 145 -14.01 0.69 9.54
N ILE A 146 -15.15 1.03 8.91
CA ILE A 146 -16.39 1.34 9.60
C ILE A 146 -17.59 0.71 8.87
N GLY A 147 -18.17 -0.33 9.47
CA GLY A 147 -19.17 -1.16 8.78
C GLY A 147 -18.59 -1.81 7.54
N ASP A 148 -19.21 -1.54 6.40
CA ASP A 148 -18.82 -1.97 5.03
C ASP A 148 -18.02 -0.93 4.26
N THR A 149 -17.74 0.22 4.86
CA THR A 149 -16.95 1.28 4.22
C THR A 149 -15.55 1.39 4.81
N GLU A 150 -14.70 2.13 4.11
CA GLU A 150 -13.34 2.43 4.53
C GLU A 150 -13.12 3.93 4.63
N VAL A 151 -12.25 4.33 5.55
CA VAL A 151 -11.63 5.65 5.62
C VAL A 151 -10.17 5.46 5.24
N ASP A 152 -9.66 6.24 4.31
CA ASP A 152 -8.32 6.02 3.77
C ASP A 152 -7.28 6.02 4.87
N PHE A 153 -7.35 6.98 5.81
CA PHE A 153 -6.41 6.99 6.92
C PHE A 153 -7.07 7.31 8.26
N VAL A 154 -6.67 6.54 9.27
CA VAL A 154 -6.73 6.88 10.68
C VAL A 154 -5.32 7.21 11.11
N ALA A 155 -5.02 8.48 11.33
CA ALA A 155 -3.70 8.98 11.70
C ALA A 155 -3.68 9.35 13.17
N GLU A 156 -2.78 8.73 13.95
CA GLU A 156 -2.73 8.89 15.41
C GLU A 156 -1.32 9.25 15.88
N LYS A 157 -1.25 10.16 16.83
CA LYS A 157 -0.06 10.45 17.65
C LYS A 157 -0.52 10.86 19.05
N PRO A 158 0.36 11.01 20.06
CA PRO A 158 -0.05 11.41 21.39
C PRO A 158 -0.93 12.66 21.35
N ASN A 159 -2.14 12.56 21.90
CA ASN A 159 -3.15 13.64 21.99
C ASN A 159 -3.71 14.17 20.67
N ASP A 160 -3.47 13.48 19.56
CA ASP A 160 -3.98 13.89 18.25
C ASP A 160 -4.43 12.67 17.43
N LYS A 161 -5.61 12.77 16.85
CA LYS A 161 -6.19 11.74 15.98
C LYS A 161 -6.99 12.39 14.87
N LEU A 162 -6.74 11.97 13.65
CA LEU A 162 -7.38 12.47 12.44
C LEU A 162 -7.98 11.29 11.66
N TYR A 163 -9.12 11.55 11.02
CA TYR A 163 -9.69 10.69 9.99
C TYR A 163 -9.59 11.40 8.65
N ILE A 164 -8.95 10.79 7.70
CA ILE A 164 -8.61 11.45 6.43
C ILE A 164 -9.13 10.62 5.28
N GLN A 165 -9.86 11.27 4.39
CA GLN A 165 -10.26 10.74 3.09
C GLN A 165 -9.52 11.50 2.00
N VAL A 166 -9.04 10.81 0.97
CA VAL A 166 -8.27 11.38 -0.14
C VAL A 166 -9.02 11.14 -1.43
N THR A 167 -9.26 12.20 -2.19
CA THR A 167 -9.95 12.10 -3.48
C THR A 167 -9.31 13.01 -4.50
N GLU A 168 -9.41 12.68 -5.78
CA GLU A 168 -8.91 13.53 -6.86
C GLU A 168 -9.78 14.78 -7.07
N THR A 169 -11.07 14.69 -6.75
CA THR A 169 -12.02 15.78 -6.97
C THR A 169 -13.27 15.63 -6.11
N MET A 170 -13.85 16.75 -5.75
CA MET A 170 -15.15 16.87 -5.07
C MET A 170 -16.20 17.57 -5.97
N ALA A 171 -15.97 17.64 -7.29
CA ALA A 171 -16.78 18.43 -8.20
C ALA A 171 -18.22 17.92 -8.34
N SER A 172 -18.42 16.59 -8.40
CA SER A 172 -19.78 16.03 -8.48
C SER A 172 -20.40 15.81 -7.11
N SER A 173 -21.74 15.97 -7.01
CA SER A 173 -22.48 15.68 -5.78
C SER A 173 -22.39 14.20 -5.37
N GLU A 174 -22.34 13.30 -6.34
CA GLU A 174 -22.21 11.87 -6.14
C GLU A 174 -20.85 11.51 -5.52
N THR A 175 -19.75 12.03 -6.07
CA THR A 175 -18.42 11.86 -5.51
C THR A 175 -18.35 12.42 -4.10
N ARG A 176 -18.88 13.64 -3.89
CA ARG A 176 -18.92 14.27 -2.58
C ARG A 176 -19.65 13.42 -1.54
N GLU A 177 -20.80 12.87 -1.87
CA GLU A 177 -21.57 12.03 -0.94
C GLU A 177 -20.82 10.72 -0.64
N ARG A 178 -20.21 10.09 -1.65
CA ARG A 178 -19.39 8.89 -1.49
C ARG A 178 -18.24 9.11 -0.50
N GLU A 179 -17.49 10.19 -0.67
CA GLU A 179 -16.32 10.51 0.17
C GLU A 179 -16.71 10.94 1.59
N LEU A 180 -17.83 11.63 1.74
CA LEU A 180 -18.34 12.04 3.06
C LEU A 180 -18.95 10.89 3.87
N ARG A 181 -19.54 9.90 3.20
CA ARG A 181 -20.28 8.81 3.84
C ARG A 181 -19.50 8.08 4.94
N PRO A 182 -18.26 7.61 4.72
CA PRO A 182 -17.49 6.94 5.77
C PRO A 182 -17.25 7.84 6.99
N LEU A 183 -16.91 9.11 6.77
CA LEU A 183 -16.61 10.06 7.82
C LEU A 183 -17.84 10.39 8.68
N ARG A 184 -19.03 10.47 8.08
CA ARG A 184 -20.31 10.70 8.79
C ARG A 184 -20.74 9.54 9.70
N LEU A 185 -20.26 8.33 9.42
CA LEU A 185 -20.52 7.17 10.26
C LEU A 185 -19.72 7.17 11.57
N ILE A 186 -18.65 7.97 11.63
CA ILE A 186 -17.79 8.07 12.80
C ILE A 186 -18.40 9.02 13.81
N ARG A 187 -18.72 8.50 15.01
CA ARG A 187 -19.47 9.22 16.05
C ARG A 187 -18.60 9.83 17.16
N ASP A 188 -17.31 9.94 16.93
CA ASP A 188 -16.41 10.62 17.87
C ASP A 188 -16.15 12.08 17.43
N ASN A 189 -15.47 12.84 18.32
CA ASN A 189 -15.22 14.26 18.13
C ASN A 189 -13.84 14.57 17.50
N TYR A 190 -13.13 13.55 17.04
CA TYR A 190 -11.86 13.78 16.35
C TYR A 190 -12.08 14.42 14.97
N GLU A 191 -11.07 15.11 14.50
CA GLU A 191 -11.14 15.83 13.24
C GLU A 191 -11.29 14.87 12.05
N LYS A 192 -12.13 15.26 11.10
CA LYS A 192 -12.44 14.52 9.88
C LYS A 192 -12.14 15.40 8.67
N ILE A 193 -11.20 15.00 7.86
CA ILE A 193 -10.64 15.81 6.77
C ILE A 193 -10.85 15.10 5.44
N ILE A 194 -11.20 15.86 4.40
CA ILE A 194 -11.12 15.42 3.01
C ILE A 194 -10.03 16.25 2.34
N LEU A 195 -9.07 15.56 1.72
CA LEU A 195 -8.04 16.15 0.89
C LEU A 195 -8.37 15.90 -0.58
N SER A 196 -8.43 17.00 -1.37
CA SER A 196 -8.73 16.95 -2.81
C SER A 196 -7.87 17.93 -3.60
#